data_2d1170d5f3bcb4c8ff7f17e3a9baf5ea
#
_entry.id   2d1170d5f3bcb4c8ff7f17e3a9baf5ea
#
_cell.length_a   1.000
_cell.length_b   1.000
_cell.length_c   1.000
_cell.angle_alpha   90.00
_cell.angle_beta   90.00
_cell.angle_gamma   90.00
#
_symmetry.space_group_name_H-M   'P 1'
#
loop_
_entity.id
_entity.type
_entity.pdbx_description
1 polymer ?
#
loop_
_entity_poly.entity_id
_entity_poly.type
_entity_poly.pdbx_seq_one_letter_code
_entity_poly.pdbx_strand_id
1 'polypeptide(L)'
;MLYKKKSIDGIFNNYVEIEKINIKKKNFSRIQTILGKGNSISQLPFVKNVKTLVLESENQFKIDEKKKLLEVNGNATIGEIHNFLLKRKYYCHYFPSYPLVTVGACIANGVHGFVPKKGIFTDFVEEIKLYNPNFGIKKLSNKKNQKIFNLTKCGLGLTGIIVSAKIKIFRLKSTEITIKNYSFNNVLNCYKFMKKSKTIYNQNSFTINYSRKNIFLGRLIVGSFKRKIVEYKHIENNKIPKTRLGIFKFKIIKNFFFNFIFLLEKIKITIINKQHINDIMFT
;
A
#
# COMPACT_ATOMS: atom_id res chain seq x y z
N MET A 1 6.61 12.56 24.08
CA MET A 1 6.83 13.76 23.26
C MET A 1 5.63 13.95 22.35
N LEU A 2 4.93 15.06 22.48
CA LEU A 2 3.75 15.38 21.68
C LEU A 2 4.17 16.24 20.49
N TYR A 3 3.70 15.92 19.30
CA TYR A 3 3.90 16.75 18.13
C TYR A 3 2.67 16.76 17.23
N LYS A 4 2.52 17.86 16.49
CA LYS A 4 1.41 18.05 15.56
C LYS A 4 1.80 17.57 14.18
N LYS A 5 0.92 16.82 13.52
CA LYS A 5 1.10 16.38 12.16
C LYS A 5 -0.08 16.81 11.29
N LYS A 6 0.24 17.45 10.17
CA LYS A 6 -0.75 17.85 9.16
C LYS A 6 -1.13 16.65 8.29
N SER A 7 -2.37 16.56 7.82
CA SER A 7 -2.77 15.58 6.82
C SER A 7 -1.96 15.77 5.51
N ILE A 8 -1.71 14.66 4.79
CA ILE A 8 -0.78 14.67 3.64
C ILE A 8 -1.34 15.40 2.42
N ASP A 9 -2.67 15.40 2.27
CA ASP A 9 -3.37 16.03 1.14
C ASP A 9 -3.39 17.57 1.20
N GLY A 10 -3.08 18.14 2.36
CA GLY A 10 -3.09 19.58 2.56
C GLY A 10 -4.46 20.25 2.40
N ILE A 11 -5.50 19.48 2.05
CA ILE A 11 -6.86 19.97 1.84
C ILE A 11 -7.49 20.35 3.17
N PHE A 12 -7.12 19.63 4.23
CA PHE A 12 -7.63 19.84 5.58
C PHE A 12 -6.49 20.18 6.52
N ASN A 13 -6.62 21.30 7.21
CA ASN A 13 -5.68 21.77 8.24
C ASN A 13 -5.96 21.10 9.59
N ASN A 14 -6.35 19.83 9.60
CA ASN A 14 -6.56 19.11 10.83
C ASN A 14 -5.22 18.66 11.41
N TYR A 15 -4.85 19.27 12.51
CA TYR A 15 -3.70 18.87 13.30
C TYR A 15 -4.17 17.92 14.39
N VAL A 16 -3.40 16.85 14.62
CA VAL A 16 -3.61 15.95 15.76
C VAL A 16 -2.37 15.92 16.63
N GLU A 17 -2.57 15.83 17.92
CA GLU A 17 -1.47 15.58 18.86
C GLU A 17 -1.09 14.11 18.78
N ILE A 18 0.19 13.85 18.52
CA ILE A 18 0.71 12.50 18.37
C ILE A 18 1.55 12.14 19.58
N GLU A 19 1.28 10.99 20.18
CA GLU A 19 2.12 10.35 21.18
C GLU A 19 2.76 9.10 20.61
N LYS A 20 4.08 9.06 20.60
CA LYS A 20 4.82 7.83 20.29
C LYS A 20 4.76 6.87 21.45
N ILE A 21 4.38 5.64 21.17
CA ILE A 21 4.20 4.62 22.18
C ILE A 21 5.08 3.40 21.92
N ASN A 22 5.65 2.90 23.01
CA ASN A 22 6.30 1.58 23.03
C ASN A 22 5.49 0.65 23.93
N ILE A 23 4.81 -0.31 23.33
CA ILE A 23 3.91 -1.22 24.04
C ILE A 23 4.63 -2.07 25.10
N LYS A 24 5.94 -2.29 24.93
CA LYS A 24 6.74 -3.04 25.92
C LYS A 24 6.98 -2.24 27.21
N LYS A 25 6.89 -0.91 27.13
CA LYS A 25 7.26 -0.01 28.23
C LYS A 25 6.08 0.60 28.98
N LYS A 26 4.89 0.55 28.41
CA LYS A 26 3.72 1.23 28.99
C LYS A 26 2.42 0.49 28.64
N ASN A 27 1.61 0.25 29.67
CA ASN A 27 0.23 -0.20 29.49
C ASN A 27 -0.67 1.02 29.30
N PHE A 28 -1.57 0.95 28.36
CA PHE A 28 -2.57 1.98 28.07
C PHE A 28 -3.93 1.50 28.55
N SER A 29 -4.59 2.32 29.37
CA SER A 29 -5.95 2.03 29.85
C SER A 29 -7.00 2.22 28.73
N ARG A 30 -6.69 3.04 27.73
CA ARG A 30 -7.61 3.36 26.64
C ARG A 30 -6.85 3.64 25.34
N ILE A 31 -7.28 3.02 24.24
CA ILE A 31 -6.89 3.38 22.88
C ILE A 31 -7.89 4.42 22.39
N GLN A 32 -7.39 5.58 21.94
CA GLN A 32 -8.21 6.64 21.36
C GLN A 32 -8.22 6.51 19.83
N THR A 33 -7.11 6.83 19.18
CA THR A 33 -6.88 6.57 17.77
C THR A 33 -5.45 6.09 17.56
N ILE A 34 -5.22 5.35 16.46
CA ILE A 34 -3.90 4.89 16.11
C ILE A 34 -3.55 5.34 14.69
N LEU A 35 -2.33 5.80 14.53
CA LEU A 35 -1.82 6.30 13.27
C LEU A 35 -0.57 5.50 12.87
N GLY A 36 -0.47 5.09 11.61
CA GLY A 36 0.77 4.58 11.02
C GLY A 36 1.77 5.72 10.80
N LYS A 37 2.22 5.93 9.56
CA LYS A 37 3.09 7.08 9.22
C LYS A 37 2.31 8.36 8.87
N GLY A 38 0.96 8.34 8.95
CA GLY A 38 0.09 9.47 8.64
C GLY A 38 0.07 9.86 7.16
N ASN A 39 0.18 8.87 6.29
CA ASN A 39 0.18 9.05 4.84
C ASN A 39 -1.17 8.70 4.20
N SER A 40 -2.20 8.47 5.01
CA SER A 40 -3.55 8.21 4.50
C SER A 40 -4.14 9.49 3.89
N ILE A 41 -4.84 9.33 2.77
CA ILE A 41 -5.69 10.37 2.19
C ILE A 41 -6.95 10.53 3.03
N SER A 42 -7.41 9.44 3.64
CA SER A 42 -8.55 9.46 4.57
C SER A 42 -8.20 10.19 5.86
N GLN A 43 -9.15 10.97 6.36
CA GLN A 43 -9.01 11.69 7.63
C GLN A 43 -9.40 10.88 8.86
N LEU A 44 -9.83 9.63 8.69
CA LEU A 44 -10.26 8.77 9.80
C LEU A 44 -9.30 8.76 11.01
N PRO A 45 -7.96 8.77 10.84
CA PRO A 45 -7.04 8.82 11.97
C PRO A 45 -6.92 10.21 12.61
N PHE A 46 -7.46 11.27 11.98
CA PHE A 46 -7.30 12.65 12.43
C PHE A 46 -8.56 13.12 13.14
N VAL A 47 -8.76 12.65 14.37
CA VAL A 47 -9.91 13.02 15.19
C VAL A 47 -9.55 14.25 16.03
N LYS A 48 -10.37 15.32 15.91
CA LYS A 48 -10.15 16.55 16.66
C LYS A 48 -10.27 16.31 18.18
N ASN A 49 -9.39 16.92 18.95
CA ASN A 49 -9.34 16.82 20.42
C ASN A 49 -9.13 15.39 20.96
N VAL A 50 -8.61 14.49 20.12
CA VAL A 50 -8.27 13.11 20.53
C VAL A 50 -6.78 12.88 20.37
N LYS A 51 -6.16 12.30 21.40
CA LYS A 51 -4.76 11.91 21.36
C LYS A 51 -4.56 10.74 20.40
N THR A 52 -3.69 10.91 19.43
CA THR A 52 -3.37 9.91 18.42
C THR A 52 -2.09 9.17 18.78
N LEU A 53 -2.15 7.86 18.89
CA LEU A 53 -1.01 7.01 19.22
C LEU A 53 -0.27 6.56 17.95
N VAL A 54 1.06 6.60 18.01
CA VAL A 54 1.93 6.07 16.95
C VAL A 54 2.84 5.01 17.56
N LEU A 55 2.76 3.78 17.03
CA LEU A 55 3.63 2.69 17.47
C LEU A 55 5.08 3.01 17.12
N GLU A 56 5.94 3.03 18.13
CA GLU A 56 7.38 3.18 17.98
C GLU A 56 8.06 1.87 18.39
N SER A 57 8.70 1.22 17.43
CA SER A 57 9.50 0.04 17.64
C SER A 57 10.60 -0.01 16.59
N GLU A 58 11.74 -0.56 16.97
CA GLU A 58 12.78 -0.88 15.98
C GLU A 58 12.24 -1.90 14.98
N ASN A 59 12.53 -1.68 13.71
CA ASN A 59 12.11 -2.59 12.66
C ASN A 59 12.94 -3.87 12.72
N GLN A 60 12.29 -4.96 13.10
CA GLN A 60 12.87 -6.29 13.10
C GLN A 60 12.21 -7.11 11.99
N PHE A 61 13.04 -7.72 11.15
CA PHE A 61 12.60 -8.58 10.05
C PHE A 61 13.19 -9.96 10.23
N LYS A 62 12.32 -10.97 10.40
CA LYS A 62 12.74 -12.37 10.54
C LYS A 62 12.05 -13.24 9.50
N ILE A 63 12.83 -13.90 8.64
CA ILE A 63 12.32 -14.84 7.65
C ILE A 63 12.33 -16.24 8.23
N ASP A 64 11.19 -16.92 8.14
CA ASP A 64 11.07 -18.38 8.25
C ASP A 64 11.06 -18.93 6.81
N GLU A 65 12.21 -19.42 6.36
CA GLU A 65 12.38 -19.92 4.99
C GLU A 65 11.57 -21.18 4.71
N LYS A 66 11.43 -22.06 5.72
CA LYS A 66 10.67 -23.31 5.57
C LYS A 66 9.19 -23.02 5.33
N LYS A 67 8.62 -22.08 6.08
CA LYS A 67 7.22 -21.68 5.95
C LYS A 67 6.99 -20.57 4.93
N LYS A 68 8.05 -19.94 4.42
CA LYS A 68 8.00 -18.75 3.55
C LYS A 68 7.19 -17.63 4.19
N LEU A 69 7.49 -17.35 5.45
CA LEU A 69 6.87 -16.29 6.23
C LEU A 69 7.89 -15.24 6.62
N LEU A 70 7.46 -13.98 6.63
CA LEU A 70 8.19 -12.87 7.22
C LEU A 70 7.47 -12.42 8.49
N GLU A 71 8.15 -12.43 9.62
CA GLU A 71 7.72 -11.75 10.84
C GLU A 71 8.21 -10.31 10.81
N VAL A 72 7.30 -9.35 11.02
CA VAL A 72 7.55 -7.93 10.84
C VAL A 72 6.71 -7.11 11.81
N ASN A 73 7.24 -5.96 12.27
CA ASN A 73 6.52 -5.05 13.16
C ASN A 73 5.40 -4.30 12.41
N GLY A 74 4.34 -3.95 13.14
CA GLY A 74 3.18 -3.24 12.57
C GLY A 74 3.49 -1.84 12.05
N ASN A 75 4.53 -1.18 12.57
CA ASN A 75 4.99 0.15 12.13
C ASN A 75 6.01 0.13 10.99
N ALA A 76 6.51 -1.05 10.59
CA ALA A 76 7.40 -1.19 9.45
C ALA A 76 6.67 -0.79 8.15
N THR A 77 7.36 -0.07 7.30
CA THR A 77 6.81 0.38 6.01
C THR A 77 6.98 -0.68 4.93
N ILE A 78 6.11 -0.66 3.94
CA ILE A 78 6.16 -1.58 2.80
C ILE A 78 7.48 -1.43 2.04
N GLY A 79 7.99 -0.20 1.88
CA GLY A 79 9.27 0.06 1.21
C GLY A 79 10.47 -0.56 1.95
N GLU A 80 10.53 -0.44 3.30
CA GLU A 80 11.56 -1.08 4.11
C GLU A 80 11.54 -2.59 3.96
N ILE A 81 10.33 -3.19 4.01
CA ILE A 81 10.17 -4.63 3.85
C ILE A 81 10.56 -5.08 2.44
N HIS A 82 10.12 -4.34 1.43
CA HIS A 82 10.42 -4.67 0.04
C HIS A 82 11.94 -4.67 -0.21
N ASN A 83 12.64 -3.63 0.24
CA ASN A 83 14.10 -3.56 0.15
C ASN A 83 14.80 -4.73 0.88
N PHE A 84 14.31 -5.08 2.06
CA PHE A 84 14.83 -6.22 2.84
C PHE A 84 14.65 -7.55 2.10
N LEU A 85 13.47 -7.76 1.51
CA LEU A 85 13.11 -8.98 0.80
C LEU A 85 13.85 -9.14 -0.52
N LEU A 86 13.97 -8.06 -1.32
CA LEU A 86 14.66 -8.11 -2.61
C LEU A 86 16.12 -8.54 -2.47
N LYS A 87 16.84 -8.02 -1.47
CA LYS A 87 18.22 -8.44 -1.16
C LYS A 87 18.35 -9.95 -0.89
N ARG A 88 17.24 -10.60 -0.49
CA ARG A 88 17.17 -12.05 -0.17
C ARG A 88 16.45 -12.87 -1.22
N LYS A 89 16.20 -12.27 -2.40
CA LYS A 89 15.50 -12.91 -3.52
C LYS A 89 14.08 -13.34 -3.17
N TYR A 90 13.38 -12.52 -2.36
CA TYR A 90 11.96 -12.63 -2.06
C TYR A 90 11.21 -11.38 -2.48
N TYR A 91 9.88 -11.48 -2.61
CA TYR A 91 8.99 -10.37 -2.89
C TYR A 91 7.57 -10.67 -2.42
N CYS A 92 6.71 -9.64 -2.41
CA CYS A 92 5.28 -9.75 -2.13
C CYS A 92 4.49 -9.05 -3.23
N HIS A 93 3.72 -9.80 -4.01
CA HIS A 93 2.93 -9.27 -5.13
C HIS A 93 1.69 -8.51 -4.68
N TYR A 94 1.31 -8.60 -3.42
CA TYR A 94 0.14 -7.98 -2.81
C TYR A 94 0.44 -6.66 -2.09
N PHE A 95 1.68 -6.17 -2.18
CA PHE A 95 2.04 -4.88 -1.61
C PHE A 95 1.41 -3.74 -2.40
N PRO A 96 0.93 -2.68 -1.70
CA PRO A 96 0.44 -1.47 -2.36
C PRO A 96 1.58 -0.69 -3.03
N SER A 97 1.22 0.18 -3.96
CA SER A 97 2.17 1.03 -4.69
C SER A 97 2.86 2.09 -3.83
N TYR A 98 2.31 2.43 -2.68
CA TYR A 98 2.85 3.48 -1.84
C TYR A 98 3.81 2.92 -0.77
N PRO A 99 5.13 3.21 -0.85
CA PRO A 99 6.13 2.54 -0.02
C PRO A 99 6.07 2.92 1.46
N LEU A 100 5.50 4.07 1.80
CA LEU A 100 5.46 4.57 3.17
C LEU A 100 4.24 4.12 3.99
N VAL A 101 3.38 3.27 3.43
CA VAL A 101 2.29 2.64 4.19
C VAL A 101 2.87 1.60 5.14
N THR A 102 2.37 1.55 6.38
CA THR A 102 2.81 0.56 7.37
C THR A 102 2.05 -0.75 7.25
N VAL A 103 2.65 -1.86 7.72
CA VAL A 103 2.00 -3.18 7.75
C VAL A 103 0.69 -3.14 8.53
N GLY A 104 0.69 -2.48 9.70
CA GLY A 104 -0.54 -2.33 10.49
C GLY A 104 -1.65 -1.62 9.72
N ALA A 105 -1.31 -0.57 8.96
CA ALA A 105 -2.26 0.13 8.10
C ALA A 105 -2.75 -0.75 6.94
N CYS A 106 -1.86 -1.54 6.31
CA CYS A 106 -2.24 -2.46 5.25
C CYS A 106 -3.24 -3.53 5.72
N ILE A 107 -3.03 -4.06 6.93
CA ILE A 107 -3.95 -5.05 7.53
C ILE A 107 -5.27 -4.40 7.92
N ALA A 108 -5.23 -3.25 8.61
CA ALA A 108 -6.41 -2.57 9.12
C ALA A 108 -7.34 -2.07 8.00
N ASN A 109 -6.78 -1.64 6.86
CA ASN A 109 -7.55 -1.12 5.74
C ASN A 109 -7.80 -2.12 4.61
N GLY A 110 -7.29 -3.36 4.70
CA GLY A 110 -7.46 -4.35 3.65
C GLY A 110 -6.89 -3.91 2.30
N VAL A 111 -5.69 -3.33 2.31
CA VAL A 111 -5.08 -2.74 1.12
C VAL A 111 -4.83 -3.81 0.05
N HIS A 112 -5.09 -3.47 -1.21
CA HIS A 112 -4.78 -4.34 -2.34
C HIS A 112 -3.44 -3.96 -3.00
N GLY A 113 -2.82 -4.94 -3.64
CA GLY A 113 -1.66 -4.73 -4.51
C GLY A 113 -2.04 -4.66 -5.99
N PHE A 114 -1.04 -4.77 -6.87
CA PHE A 114 -1.23 -4.73 -8.32
C PHE A 114 -1.76 -6.02 -8.96
N VAL A 115 -1.99 -7.06 -8.17
CA VAL A 115 -2.44 -8.36 -8.68
C VAL A 115 -3.78 -8.74 -8.04
N PRO A 116 -4.89 -8.06 -8.40
CA PRO A 116 -6.18 -8.22 -7.73
C PRO A 116 -6.72 -9.66 -7.79
N LYS A 117 -6.40 -10.42 -8.82
CA LYS A 117 -6.79 -11.84 -8.95
C LYS A 117 -6.17 -12.76 -7.89
N LYS A 118 -5.15 -12.31 -7.17
CA LYS A 118 -4.45 -13.10 -6.14
C LYS A 118 -4.85 -12.74 -4.72
N GLY A 119 -5.79 -11.83 -4.54
CA GLY A 119 -6.26 -11.40 -3.23
C GLY A 119 -5.67 -10.06 -2.77
N ILE A 120 -6.09 -9.64 -1.58
CA ILE A 120 -5.67 -8.42 -0.91
C ILE A 120 -4.60 -8.72 0.16
N PHE A 121 -4.01 -7.69 0.76
CA PHE A 121 -2.94 -7.84 1.75
C PHE A 121 -3.29 -8.80 2.89
N THR A 122 -4.52 -8.72 3.39
CA THR A 122 -4.99 -9.53 4.52
C THR A 122 -5.11 -11.03 4.23
N ASP A 123 -5.19 -11.43 2.95
CA ASP A 123 -5.24 -12.85 2.56
C ASP A 123 -3.89 -13.54 2.72
N PHE A 124 -2.82 -12.76 2.85
CA PHE A 124 -1.45 -13.24 3.02
C PHE A 124 -0.94 -13.07 4.45
N VAL A 125 -1.81 -12.70 5.39
CA VAL A 125 -1.49 -12.59 6.81
C VAL A 125 -1.82 -13.91 7.52
N GLU A 126 -0.81 -14.53 8.13
CA GLU A 126 -0.96 -15.81 8.84
C GLU A 126 -1.16 -15.62 10.34
N GLU A 127 -0.49 -14.62 10.94
CA GLU A 127 -0.54 -14.35 12.38
C GLU A 127 -0.47 -12.84 12.62
N ILE A 128 -1.20 -12.37 13.62
CA ILE A 128 -1.12 -11.00 14.12
C ILE A 128 -0.84 -11.04 15.62
N LYS A 129 0.10 -10.25 16.12
CA LYS A 129 0.19 -9.87 17.52
C LYS A 129 -0.56 -8.55 17.70
N LEU A 130 -1.68 -8.62 18.41
CA LEU A 130 -2.56 -7.48 18.66
C LEU A 130 -2.46 -7.06 20.13
N TYR A 131 -2.32 -5.78 20.38
CA TYR A 131 -2.47 -5.20 21.71
C TYR A 131 -3.83 -4.54 21.85
N ASN A 132 -4.51 -4.84 22.97
CA ASN A 132 -5.74 -4.14 23.36
C ASN A 132 -5.70 -3.94 24.89
N PRO A 133 -6.10 -2.79 25.42
CA PRO A 133 -6.08 -2.51 26.87
C PRO A 133 -6.81 -3.56 27.72
N ASN A 134 -7.92 -4.10 27.22
CA ASN A 134 -8.76 -5.05 27.96
C ASN A 134 -8.12 -6.43 28.12
N PHE A 135 -7.17 -6.82 27.28
CA PHE A 135 -6.59 -8.16 27.35
C PHE A 135 -5.07 -8.22 27.07
N GLY A 136 -4.40 -7.09 26.96
CA GLY A 136 -2.96 -7.01 26.68
C GLY A 136 -2.63 -7.50 25.25
N ILE A 137 -1.44 -8.13 25.12
CA ILE A 137 -0.98 -8.66 23.83
C ILE A 137 -1.50 -10.08 23.60
N LYS A 138 -2.23 -10.30 22.50
CA LYS A 138 -2.66 -11.64 22.07
C LYS A 138 -2.14 -11.98 20.68
N LYS A 139 -1.84 -13.26 20.49
CA LYS A 139 -1.58 -13.86 19.17
C LYS A 139 -2.90 -14.26 18.54
N LEU A 140 -3.11 -13.83 17.32
CA LEU A 140 -4.32 -14.06 16.51
C LEU A 140 -3.93 -14.79 15.23
N SER A 141 -4.68 -15.81 14.87
CA SER A 141 -4.53 -16.54 13.61
C SER A 141 -5.83 -17.31 13.29
N ASN A 142 -5.89 -17.97 12.16
CA ASN A 142 -7.02 -18.85 11.83
C ASN A 142 -7.20 -20.02 12.84
N LYS A 143 -6.14 -20.37 13.58
CA LYS A 143 -6.18 -21.47 14.58
C LYS A 143 -6.32 -20.95 16.02
N LYS A 144 -6.05 -19.67 16.28
CA LYS A 144 -6.06 -19.11 17.62
C LYS A 144 -6.70 -17.73 17.62
N ASN A 145 -7.75 -17.55 18.44
CA ASN A 145 -8.52 -16.29 18.52
C ASN A 145 -9.08 -15.86 17.16
N GLN A 146 -9.61 -16.80 16.38
CA GLN A 146 -10.04 -16.64 15.00
C GLN A 146 -11.04 -15.49 14.81
N LYS A 147 -12.04 -15.37 15.71
CA LYS A 147 -13.03 -14.29 15.63
C LYS A 147 -12.38 -12.91 15.63
N ILE A 148 -11.47 -12.66 16.59
CA ILE A 148 -10.75 -11.37 16.69
C ILE A 148 -9.79 -11.22 15.49
N PHE A 149 -9.16 -12.30 15.04
CA PHE A 149 -8.29 -12.28 13.86
C PHE A 149 -9.03 -11.77 12.62
N ASN A 150 -10.22 -12.30 12.37
CA ASN A 150 -11.05 -11.91 11.23
C ASN A 150 -11.58 -10.48 11.38
N LEU A 151 -11.95 -10.05 12.57
CA LEU A 151 -12.37 -8.67 12.85
C LEU A 151 -11.24 -7.66 12.75
N THR A 152 -9.99 -8.08 12.96
CA THR A 152 -8.80 -7.21 12.85
C THR A 152 -8.44 -6.94 11.38
N LYS A 153 -8.65 -7.93 10.51
CA LYS A 153 -8.45 -7.79 9.07
C LYS A 153 -9.55 -6.88 8.51
N CYS A 154 -9.15 -5.80 7.84
CA CYS A 154 -10.07 -4.76 7.34
C CYS A 154 -10.90 -4.06 8.45
N GLY A 155 -10.48 -4.16 9.71
CA GLY A 155 -11.23 -3.66 10.87
C GLY A 155 -10.90 -2.22 11.26
N LEU A 156 -10.24 -1.44 10.38
CA LEU A 156 -9.91 -0.02 10.56
C LEU A 156 -9.20 0.31 11.89
N GLY A 157 -8.56 -0.69 12.52
CA GLY A 157 -7.86 -0.52 13.80
C GLY A 157 -8.78 -0.56 15.04
N LEU A 158 -10.07 -0.84 14.89
CA LEU A 158 -11.04 -0.86 15.98
C LEU A 158 -10.82 -1.97 17.01
N THR A 159 -10.13 -3.04 16.64
CA THR A 159 -9.82 -4.17 17.53
C THR A 159 -8.61 -3.93 18.43
N GLY A 160 -7.76 -2.95 18.10
CA GLY A 160 -6.54 -2.65 18.84
C GLY A 160 -5.35 -2.31 17.95
N ILE A 161 -4.17 -2.33 18.56
CA ILE A 161 -2.90 -1.97 17.92
C ILE A 161 -2.23 -3.22 17.35
N ILE A 162 -2.01 -3.26 16.06
CA ILE A 162 -1.24 -4.33 15.40
C ILE A 162 0.25 -4.12 15.69
N VAL A 163 0.78 -4.92 16.62
CA VAL A 163 2.18 -4.83 17.08
C VAL A 163 3.13 -5.46 16.07
N SER A 164 2.79 -6.65 15.60
CA SER A 164 3.53 -7.37 14.57
C SER A 164 2.63 -8.33 13.80
N ALA A 165 3.09 -8.78 12.65
CA ALA A 165 2.40 -9.77 11.83
C ALA A 165 3.39 -10.76 11.21
N LYS A 166 2.90 -11.98 10.89
CA LYS A 166 3.57 -12.92 9.99
C LYS A 166 2.84 -12.92 8.67
N ILE A 167 3.56 -12.58 7.61
CA ILE A 167 3.04 -12.45 6.25
C ILE A 167 3.73 -13.40 5.29
N LYS A 168 3.01 -13.92 4.29
CA LYS A 168 3.55 -14.82 3.26
C LYS A 168 4.49 -14.07 2.33
N ILE A 169 5.65 -14.68 2.05
CA ILE A 169 6.62 -14.17 1.08
C ILE A 169 6.80 -15.16 -0.06
N PHE A 170 7.22 -14.68 -1.21
CA PHE A 170 7.36 -15.48 -2.42
C PHE A 170 8.77 -15.35 -2.97
N ARG A 171 9.31 -16.45 -3.54
CA ARG A 171 10.61 -16.41 -4.21
C ARG A 171 10.54 -15.49 -5.43
N LEU A 172 11.48 -14.57 -5.52
CA LEU A 172 11.62 -13.67 -6.64
C LEU A 172 12.16 -14.43 -7.86
N LYS A 173 11.44 -14.35 -8.97
CA LYS A 173 11.84 -15.01 -10.23
C LYS A 173 12.79 -14.14 -11.04
N SER A 174 12.58 -12.84 -11.00
CA SER A 174 13.39 -11.84 -11.71
C SER A 174 13.13 -10.46 -11.12
N THR A 175 14.13 -9.58 -11.17
CA THR A 175 13.96 -8.16 -10.85
C THR A 175 13.52 -7.35 -12.07
N GLU A 176 13.58 -7.92 -13.28
CA GLU A 176 13.06 -7.29 -14.49
C GLU A 176 11.62 -7.74 -14.80
N ILE A 177 10.81 -6.77 -15.15
CA ILE A 177 9.43 -6.97 -15.61
C ILE A 177 9.30 -6.36 -17.01
N THR A 178 8.77 -7.17 -17.92
CA THR A 178 8.36 -6.69 -19.25
C THR A 178 6.96 -6.10 -19.13
N ILE A 179 6.79 -4.85 -19.52
CA ILE A 179 5.52 -4.14 -19.48
C ILE A 179 4.95 -4.02 -20.87
N LYS A 180 3.65 -4.28 -20.98
CA LYS A 180 2.84 -4.01 -22.17
C LYS A 180 1.71 -3.06 -21.80
N ASN A 181 1.57 -2.00 -22.57
CA ASN A 181 0.49 -1.04 -22.43
C ASN A 181 -0.59 -1.33 -23.47
N TYR A 182 -1.84 -1.36 -23.04
CA TYR A 182 -3.00 -1.50 -23.90
C TYR A 182 -3.93 -0.30 -23.68
N SER A 183 -4.39 0.32 -24.75
CA SER A 183 -5.34 1.42 -24.70
C SER A 183 -6.71 0.95 -25.16
N PHE A 184 -7.75 1.42 -24.51
CA PHE A 184 -9.14 1.10 -24.79
C PHE A 184 -9.98 2.38 -24.84
N ASN A 185 -10.86 2.46 -25.81
CA ASN A 185 -11.86 3.53 -25.94
C ASN A 185 -13.25 3.11 -25.40
N ASN A 186 -13.37 1.88 -24.91
CA ASN A 186 -14.60 1.33 -24.38
C ASN A 186 -14.33 0.48 -23.13
N VAL A 187 -15.10 0.75 -22.07
CA VAL A 187 -14.99 0.04 -20.76
C VAL A 187 -15.20 -1.46 -20.88
N LEU A 188 -16.21 -1.86 -21.66
CA LEU A 188 -16.56 -3.27 -21.82
C LEU A 188 -15.44 -4.06 -22.51
N ASN A 189 -14.80 -3.45 -23.50
CA ASN A 189 -13.66 -4.07 -24.20
C ASN A 189 -12.46 -4.23 -23.27
N CYS A 190 -12.17 -3.21 -22.45
CA CYS A 190 -11.13 -3.29 -21.44
C CYS A 190 -11.44 -4.40 -20.42
N TYR A 191 -12.66 -4.46 -19.90
CA TYR A 191 -13.10 -5.49 -18.95
C TYR A 191 -13.02 -6.91 -19.54
N LYS A 192 -13.49 -7.11 -20.80
CA LYS A 192 -13.41 -8.39 -21.50
C LYS A 192 -11.96 -8.82 -21.67
N PHE A 193 -11.07 -7.88 -22.04
CA PHE A 193 -9.63 -8.16 -22.16
C PHE A 193 -9.02 -8.54 -20.81
N MET A 194 -9.33 -7.82 -19.73
CA MET A 194 -8.87 -8.15 -18.37
C MET A 194 -9.33 -9.55 -17.93
N LYS A 195 -10.57 -9.92 -18.22
CA LYS A 195 -11.10 -11.26 -17.90
C LYS A 195 -10.34 -12.38 -18.62
N LYS A 196 -10.01 -12.18 -19.89
CA LYS A 196 -9.30 -13.16 -20.73
C LYS A 196 -7.78 -13.20 -20.44
N SER A 197 -7.23 -12.12 -19.90
CA SER A 197 -5.79 -12.02 -19.63
C SER A 197 -5.37 -13.03 -18.56
N LYS A 198 -4.54 -14.00 -18.95
CA LYS A 198 -3.90 -14.98 -18.06
C LYS A 198 -2.63 -14.43 -17.39
N THR A 199 -2.27 -13.18 -17.63
CA THR A 199 -1.03 -12.58 -17.14
C THR A 199 -1.02 -12.44 -15.64
N ILE A 200 0.09 -12.81 -15.03
CA ILE A 200 0.25 -13.00 -13.59
C ILE A 200 0.39 -11.66 -12.85
N TYR A 201 0.75 -10.60 -13.56
CA TYR A 201 0.97 -9.25 -13.01
C TYR A 201 0.21 -8.25 -13.84
N ASN A 202 -0.93 -7.84 -13.33
CA ASN A 202 -1.73 -6.78 -13.95
C ASN A 202 -1.63 -5.55 -13.06
N GLN A 203 -0.80 -4.60 -13.44
CA GLN A 203 -0.96 -3.25 -12.94
C GLN A 203 -2.08 -2.62 -13.77
N ASN A 204 -3.27 -2.60 -13.21
CA ASN A 204 -4.41 -2.00 -13.85
C ASN A 204 -4.49 -0.54 -13.41
N SER A 205 -4.01 0.36 -14.22
CA SER A 205 -4.31 1.78 -14.04
C SER A 205 -5.39 2.19 -15.04
N PHE A 206 -6.47 2.75 -14.53
CA PHE A 206 -7.52 3.34 -15.34
C PHE A 206 -7.47 4.84 -15.19
N THR A 207 -7.29 5.55 -16.29
CA THR A 207 -7.54 6.99 -16.35
C THR A 207 -8.88 7.18 -17.03
N ILE A 208 -9.89 7.62 -16.27
CA ILE A 208 -11.19 7.96 -16.81
C ILE A 208 -11.22 9.49 -16.96
N ASN A 209 -11.41 9.98 -18.18
CA ASN A 209 -11.60 11.40 -18.41
C ASN A 209 -13.09 11.75 -18.41
N TYR A 210 -13.55 12.40 -17.33
CA TYR A 210 -14.92 12.88 -17.19
C TYR A 210 -15.17 14.27 -17.82
N SER A 211 -14.14 14.89 -18.42
CA SER A 211 -14.24 16.26 -18.93
C SER A 211 -15.00 16.39 -20.26
N ARG A 212 -15.24 15.28 -20.97
CA ARG A 212 -16.02 15.24 -22.20
C ARG A 212 -17.11 14.17 -22.10
N LYS A 213 -18.34 14.55 -22.38
CA LYS A 213 -19.46 13.61 -22.52
C LYS A 213 -19.06 12.48 -23.47
N ASN A 214 -19.16 11.23 -23.01
CA ASN A 214 -19.00 9.98 -23.79
C ASN A 214 -17.58 9.60 -24.24
N ILE A 215 -16.50 10.14 -23.68
CA ILE A 215 -15.15 9.65 -24.00
C ILE A 215 -14.60 8.87 -22.81
N PHE A 216 -14.56 7.55 -22.95
CA PHE A 216 -13.77 6.67 -22.12
C PHE A 216 -12.42 6.41 -22.80
N LEU A 217 -11.34 6.67 -22.09
CA LEU A 217 -10.01 6.23 -22.48
C LEU A 217 -9.40 5.48 -21.29
N GLY A 218 -9.31 4.17 -21.43
CA GLY A 218 -8.70 3.30 -20.43
C GLY A 218 -7.32 2.87 -20.87
N ARG A 219 -6.37 2.85 -19.97
CA ARG A 219 -5.04 2.29 -20.16
C ARG A 219 -4.86 1.11 -19.22
N LEU A 220 -4.53 -0.04 -19.78
CA LEU A 220 -4.20 -1.25 -19.04
C LEU A 220 -2.70 -1.51 -19.16
N ILE A 221 -2.01 -1.54 -18.04
CA ILE A 221 -0.59 -1.89 -17.96
C ILE A 221 -0.48 -3.33 -17.49
N VAL A 222 0.15 -4.16 -18.27
CA VAL A 222 0.35 -5.58 -17.98
C VAL A 222 1.82 -5.86 -17.85
N GLY A 223 2.24 -6.37 -16.68
CA GLY A 223 3.62 -6.75 -16.42
C GLY A 223 3.81 -8.26 -16.37
N SER A 224 4.93 -8.74 -16.85
CA SER A 224 5.36 -10.15 -16.71
C SER A 224 6.84 -10.23 -16.36
N PHE A 225 7.19 -11.09 -15.39
CA PHE A 225 8.60 -11.30 -15.04
C PHE A 225 9.37 -11.93 -16.19
N LYS A 226 10.59 -11.43 -16.39
CA LYS A 226 11.58 -12.10 -17.21
C LYS A 226 12.21 -13.28 -16.48
N ARG A 227 12.83 -14.17 -17.24
CA ARG A 227 13.51 -15.35 -16.66
C ARG A 227 14.86 -15.01 -16.02
N LYS A 228 15.50 -13.89 -16.38
CA LYS A 228 16.84 -13.52 -15.91
C LYS A 228 16.77 -12.58 -14.72
N ILE A 229 17.52 -12.90 -13.66
CA ILE A 229 17.72 -12.02 -12.50
C ILE A 229 18.70 -10.93 -12.91
N VAL A 230 18.32 -9.66 -12.73
CA VAL A 230 19.16 -8.50 -12.94
C VAL A 230 19.47 -7.87 -11.58
N GLU A 231 20.45 -6.98 -11.52
CA GLU A 231 20.92 -6.36 -10.30
C GLU A 231 19.83 -5.69 -9.46
N TYR A 232 20.03 -5.76 -8.14
CA TYR A 232 19.16 -5.13 -7.17
C TYR A 232 19.32 -3.60 -7.19
N LYS A 233 18.20 -2.90 -7.36
CA LYS A 233 18.13 -1.45 -7.28
C LYS A 233 17.47 -1.04 -5.96
N HIS A 234 18.15 -0.23 -5.16
CA HIS A 234 17.64 0.25 -3.87
C HIS A 234 16.54 1.30 -4.09
N ILE A 235 15.46 1.21 -3.30
CA ILE A 235 14.42 2.25 -3.26
C ILE A 235 14.85 3.31 -2.25
N GLU A 236 15.04 4.53 -2.72
CA GLU A 236 15.20 5.67 -1.83
C GLU A 236 13.85 6.05 -1.22
N ASN A 237 13.68 5.80 0.08
CA ASN A 237 12.43 6.09 0.80
C ASN A 237 12.06 7.60 0.85
N ASN A 238 12.96 8.48 0.41
CA ASN A 238 12.82 9.93 0.57
C ASN A 238 12.09 10.63 -0.59
N LYS A 239 11.86 9.95 -1.71
CA LYS A 239 11.12 10.54 -2.83
C LYS A 239 9.62 10.25 -2.69
N ILE A 240 9.00 10.87 -1.67
CA ILE A 240 7.54 11.03 -1.69
C ILE A 240 7.23 11.97 -2.85
N PRO A 241 6.43 11.56 -3.84
CA PRO A 241 5.89 12.53 -4.77
C PRO A 241 5.11 13.54 -3.93
N LYS A 242 5.63 14.74 -3.77
CA LYS A 242 4.87 15.84 -3.22
C LYS A 242 3.74 16.08 -4.20
N THR A 243 2.58 15.51 -3.93
CA THR A 243 1.37 15.80 -4.69
C THR A 243 1.11 17.30 -4.53
N ARG A 244 1.52 18.08 -5.53
CA ARG A 244 1.22 19.51 -5.62
C ARG A 244 -0.26 19.71 -6.02
N LEU A 245 -1.17 18.97 -5.39
CA LEU A 245 -2.63 19.12 -5.59
C LEU A 245 -3.10 20.54 -5.20
N GLY A 246 -2.34 21.25 -4.37
CA GLY A 246 -2.66 22.63 -3.99
C GLY A 246 -2.60 23.67 -5.13
N ILE A 247 -1.96 23.36 -6.28
CA ILE A 247 -1.86 24.25 -7.43
C ILE A 247 -3.18 24.31 -8.22
N PHE A 248 -4.06 23.30 -8.06
CA PHE A 248 -5.28 23.17 -8.84
C PHE A 248 -6.53 23.78 -8.17
N LYS A 249 -6.39 24.91 -7.51
CA LYS A 249 -7.54 25.63 -6.93
C LYS A 249 -8.50 26.20 -7.98
N PHE A 250 -8.05 26.41 -9.21
CA PHE A 250 -8.86 26.97 -10.28
C PHE A 250 -9.38 25.88 -11.23
N LYS A 251 -10.69 25.72 -11.30
CA LYS A 251 -11.39 24.71 -12.11
C LYS A 251 -11.00 24.72 -13.60
N ILE A 252 -10.74 25.91 -14.15
CA ILE A 252 -10.38 26.12 -15.57
C ILE A 252 -8.96 25.59 -15.85
N ILE A 253 -7.99 25.93 -15.00
CA ILE A 253 -6.59 25.48 -15.12
C ILE A 253 -6.51 23.97 -14.95
N LYS A 254 -7.30 23.42 -14.03
CA LYS A 254 -7.39 21.98 -13.81
C LYS A 254 -7.85 21.24 -15.07
N ASN A 255 -8.91 21.70 -15.71
CA ASN A 255 -9.46 21.06 -16.90
C ASN A 255 -8.50 21.16 -18.10
N PHE A 256 -7.84 22.30 -18.31
CA PHE A 256 -6.83 22.45 -19.35
C PHE A 256 -5.64 21.55 -19.15
N PHE A 257 -5.11 21.47 -17.92
CA PHE A 257 -3.95 20.64 -17.58
C PHE A 257 -4.26 19.14 -17.71
N PHE A 258 -5.43 18.68 -17.26
CA PHE A 258 -5.85 17.29 -17.44
C PHE A 258 -6.07 16.93 -18.90
N ASN A 259 -6.63 17.83 -19.71
CA ASN A 259 -6.79 17.62 -21.15
C ASN A 259 -5.44 17.57 -21.87
N PHE A 260 -4.46 18.38 -21.45
CA PHE A 260 -3.11 18.38 -21.99
C PHE A 260 -2.34 17.11 -21.62
N ILE A 261 -2.36 16.68 -20.36
CA ILE A 261 -1.77 15.40 -19.91
C ILE A 261 -2.40 14.24 -20.68
N PHE A 262 -3.71 14.27 -20.85
CA PHE A 262 -4.46 13.24 -21.54
C PHE A 262 -4.11 13.19 -23.05
N LEU A 263 -3.88 14.34 -23.68
CA LEU A 263 -3.38 14.40 -25.05
C LEU A 263 -1.97 13.80 -25.17
N LEU A 264 -1.08 14.11 -24.21
CA LEU A 264 0.27 13.53 -24.16
C LEU A 264 0.24 12.01 -23.94
N GLU A 265 -0.68 11.52 -23.10
CA GLU A 265 -0.86 10.07 -22.89
C GLU A 265 -1.41 9.36 -24.15
N LYS A 266 -2.25 10.04 -24.92
CA LYS A 266 -2.78 9.51 -26.20
C LYS A 266 -1.67 9.32 -27.26
N ILE A 267 -0.65 10.16 -27.23
CA ILE A 267 0.52 10.10 -28.14
C ILE A 267 1.52 9.03 -27.70
N LYS A 268 1.53 8.62 -26.44
CA LYS A 268 2.39 7.52 -25.93
C LYS A 268 1.83 6.15 -26.31
N ILE A 269 1.90 5.85 -27.61
CA ILE A 269 1.54 4.57 -28.20
C ILE A 269 2.52 3.49 -27.72
N THR A 270 1.95 2.39 -27.22
CA THR A 270 2.52 1.03 -27.07
C THR A 270 4.07 0.96 -27.06
N ILE A 271 4.69 1.45 -26.03
CA ILE A 271 6.12 1.22 -25.83
C ILE A 271 6.26 0.00 -24.92
N ILE A 272 6.90 -1.04 -25.44
CA ILE A 272 7.30 -2.20 -24.65
C ILE A 272 8.55 -1.77 -23.88
N ASN A 273 8.40 -1.41 -22.61
CA ASN A 273 9.50 -1.00 -21.77
C ASN A 273 9.90 -2.13 -20.82
N LYS A 274 11.22 -2.29 -20.67
CA LYS A 274 11.81 -3.11 -19.62
C LYS A 274 11.96 -2.21 -18.40
N GLN A 275 11.32 -2.58 -17.30
CA GLN A 275 11.43 -1.80 -16.07
C GLN A 275 11.84 -2.71 -14.90
N HIS A 276 12.53 -2.14 -13.94
CA HIS A 276 12.84 -2.81 -12.70
C HIS A 276 11.57 -2.92 -11.84
N ILE A 277 11.47 -3.99 -11.04
CA ILE A 277 10.29 -4.24 -10.18
C ILE A 277 9.97 -3.06 -9.26
N ASN A 278 10.98 -2.32 -8.81
CA ASN A 278 10.82 -1.14 -7.96
C ASN A 278 10.10 0.00 -8.68
N ASP A 279 10.41 0.20 -9.97
CA ASP A 279 9.83 1.27 -10.77
C ASP A 279 8.34 1.02 -11.04
N ILE A 280 7.89 -0.25 -10.92
CA ILE A 280 6.50 -0.64 -11.13
C ILE A 280 5.72 -0.65 -9.83
N MET A 281 6.33 -1.13 -8.75
CA MET A 281 5.62 -1.28 -7.48
C MET A 281 5.39 0.04 -6.77
N PHE A 282 6.19 1.09 -7.07
CA PHE A 282 6.15 2.34 -6.32
C PHE A 282 6.07 3.59 -7.20
N THR A 283 5.58 3.46 -8.42
CA THR A 283 5.15 4.60 -9.27
C THR A 283 3.66 4.86 -9.11
#